data_457546d56e07bf91ba1d96d2188b576a
#
_entry.id   457546d56e07bf91ba1d96d2188b576a
#
_cell.length_a   1.000
_cell.length_b   1.000
_cell.length_c   1.000
_cell.angle_alpha   90.00
_cell.angle_beta   90.00
_cell.angle_gamma   90.00
#
_symmetry.space_group_name_H-M   'P 1'
#
loop_
_entity.id
_entity.type
_entity.pdbx_description
1 polymer ?
#
loop_
_entity_poly.entity_id
_entity_poly.type
_entity_poly.pdbx_seq_one_letter_code
_entity_poly.pdbx_strand_id
1 'polypeptide(L)'
;MLAIRMQRNGRAHYPVYRIVVQEAQRHPLSGRVVAEVGNYNPHTKTTVLDKEKIEFYLKNGAQPSTRVARILKANKVKLPAWVKDAPVKQAKAKHADKLRKNQPKEEAPTEEAPTEAPAEETPAEENTTAEA
;
A
#
# COMPACT_ATOMS: atom_id res chain seq x y z
N MET A 1 -15.31 0.36 27.05
CA MET A 1 -14.78 1.06 25.85
C MET A 1 -14.69 0.07 24.70
N LEU A 2 -15.20 0.43 23.52
CA LEU A 2 -15.15 -0.41 22.33
C LEU A 2 -13.88 -0.13 21.52
N ALA A 3 -13.31 -1.17 20.92
CA ALA A 3 -12.18 -1.07 20.03
C ALA A 3 -12.49 -1.74 18.68
N ILE A 4 -12.08 -1.09 17.58
CA ILE A 4 -12.16 -1.69 16.25
C ILE A 4 -10.78 -2.26 15.92
N ARG A 5 -10.71 -3.58 15.77
CA ARG A 5 -9.44 -4.27 15.59
C ARG A 5 -9.54 -5.47 14.65
N MET A 6 -8.40 -5.95 14.21
CA MET A 6 -8.32 -7.12 13.36
C MET A 6 -8.19 -8.40 14.18
N GLN A 7 -9.04 -9.35 13.88
CA GLN A 7 -8.98 -10.72 14.38
C GLN A 7 -8.40 -11.60 13.27
N ARG A 8 -7.37 -12.37 13.60
CA ARG A 8 -6.76 -13.27 12.64
C ARG A 8 -7.66 -14.50 12.44
N ASN A 9 -7.97 -14.75 11.21
CA ASN A 9 -8.61 -15.95 10.69
C ASN A 9 -7.71 -16.61 9.63
N GLY A 10 -8.18 -17.68 9.02
CA GLY A 10 -7.44 -18.39 8.00
C GLY A 10 -6.55 -19.49 8.57
N ARG A 11 -5.78 -20.13 7.70
CA ARG A 11 -4.90 -21.25 8.03
C ARG A 11 -3.48 -20.79 8.36
N ALA A 12 -2.66 -21.73 8.84
CA ALA A 12 -1.23 -21.52 9.02
C ALA A 12 -0.61 -21.05 7.68
N HIS A 13 0.30 -20.08 7.75
CA HIS A 13 0.97 -19.46 6.62
C HIS A 13 0.08 -18.67 5.63
N TYR A 14 -1.26 -18.72 5.75
CA TYR A 14 -2.18 -17.94 4.92
C TYR A 14 -3.18 -17.15 5.79
N PRO A 15 -2.73 -16.08 6.49
CA PRO A 15 -3.59 -15.30 7.34
C PRO A 15 -4.59 -14.46 6.54
N VAL A 16 -5.85 -14.51 6.96
CA VAL A 16 -6.91 -13.58 6.57
C VAL A 16 -7.39 -12.90 7.82
N TYR A 17 -7.79 -11.66 7.74
CA TYR A 17 -8.20 -10.87 8.90
C TYR A 17 -9.66 -10.46 8.78
N ARG A 18 -10.41 -10.67 9.86
CA ARG A 18 -11.73 -10.11 10.04
C ARG A 18 -11.61 -8.84 10.88
N ILE A 19 -12.28 -7.79 10.47
CA ILE A 19 -12.31 -6.52 11.21
C ILE A 19 -13.55 -6.53 12.08
N VAL A 20 -13.36 -6.39 13.38
CA VAL A 20 -14.41 -6.55 14.38
C VAL A 20 -14.41 -5.40 15.37
N VAL A 21 -15.61 -5.10 15.88
CA VAL A 21 -15.82 -4.23 17.04
C VAL A 21 -15.94 -5.11 18.26
N GLN A 22 -15.13 -4.87 19.27
CA GLN A 22 -15.04 -5.67 20.46
C GLN A 22 -14.69 -4.81 21.68
N GLU A 23 -15.01 -5.27 22.88
CA GLU A 23 -14.55 -4.63 24.11
C GLU A 23 -13.02 -4.60 24.18
N ALA A 24 -12.44 -3.45 24.54
CA ALA A 24 -10.99 -3.27 24.58
C ALA A 24 -10.28 -4.21 25.57
N GLN A 25 -10.96 -4.57 26.67
CA GLN A 25 -10.42 -5.46 27.70
C GLN A 25 -10.27 -6.92 27.26
N ARG A 26 -11.04 -7.33 26.24
CA ARG A 26 -11.04 -8.72 25.79
C ARG A 26 -9.88 -9.00 24.85
N HIS A 27 -9.42 -10.24 24.85
CA HIS A 27 -8.39 -10.67 23.92
C HIS A 27 -8.90 -10.64 22.46
N PRO A 28 -8.10 -10.23 21.48
CA PRO A 28 -8.50 -10.15 20.06
C PRO A 28 -9.07 -11.45 19.47
N LEU A 29 -8.58 -12.61 19.91
CA LEU A 29 -9.05 -13.92 19.46
C LEU A 29 -10.30 -14.41 20.20
N SER A 30 -10.78 -13.67 21.20
CA SER A 30 -12.00 -14.02 21.93
C SER A 30 -13.21 -14.03 20.98
N GLY A 31 -14.06 -15.05 21.09
CA GLY A 31 -15.27 -15.19 20.28
C GLY A 31 -16.36 -14.15 20.55
N ARG A 32 -16.25 -13.38 21.63
CA ARG A 32 -17.27 -12.39 22.01
C ARG A 32 -17.06 -11.08 21.23
N VAL A 33 -17.65 -11.02 20.05
CA VAL A 33 -17.62 -9.89 19.13
C VAL A 33 -18.94 -9.13 19.25
N VAL A 34 -18.89 -7.78 19.28
CA VAL A 34 -20.08 -6.92 19.30
C VAL A 34 -20.65 -6.81 17.88
N ALA A 35 -19.79 -6.54 16.92
CA ALA A 35 -20.17 -6.46 15.51
C ALA A 35 -18.99 -6.82 14.60
N GLU A 36 -19.31 -7.38 13.45
CA GLU A 36 -18.38 -7.58 12.36
C GLU A 36 -18.58 -6.46 11.34
N VAL A 37 -17.47 -5.81 10.96
CA VAL A 37 -17.49 -4.62 10.11
C VAL A 37 -16.68 -4.76 8.82
N GLY A 38 -16.06 -5.90 8.62
CA GLY A 38 -15.41 -6.19 7.35
C GLY A 38 -14.31 -7.25 7.41
N ASN A 39 -13.70 -7.47 6.26
CA ASN A 39 -12.63 -8.45 6.05
C ASN A 39 -11.45 -7.80 5.33
N TYR A 40 -10.24 -8.25 5.66
CA TYR A 40 -9.00 -7.82 5.02
C TYR A 40 -8.14 -9.03 4.65
N ASN A 41 -7.77 -9.13 3.39
CA ASN A 41 -6.83 -10.14 2.92
C ASN A 41 -5.49 -9.46 2.56
N PRO A 42 -4.39 -9.72 3.27
CA PRO A 42 -3.10 -9.10 2.99
C PRO A 42 -2.42 -9.62 1.72
N HIS A 43 -2.73 -10.85 1.28
CA HIS A 43 -2.11 -11.46 0.10
C HIS A 43 -2.62 -10.81 -1.18
N THR A 44 -3.94 -10.67 -1.29
CA THR A 44 -4.60 -10.01 -2.45
C THR A 44 -4.72 -8.50 -2.24
N LYS A 45 -4.42 -7.98 -1.03
CA LYS A 45 -4.64 -6.59 -0.62
C LYS A 45 -6.09 -6.12 -0.77
N THR A 46 -7.03 -7.06 -0.83
CA THR A 46 -8.47 -6.77 -0.91
C THR A 46 -9.03 -6.45 0.47
N THR A 47 -9.89 -5.46 0.52
CA THR A 47 -10.56 -5.02 1.75
C THR A 47 -12.04 -4.85 1.45
N VAL A 48 -12.88 -5.54 2.20
CA VAL A 48 -14.34 -5.37 2.18
C VAL A 48 -14.73 -4.74 3.51
N LEU A 49 -15.43 -3.59 3.47
CA LEU A 49 -15.79 -2.80 4.66
C LEU A 49 -17.22 -2.35 4.61
N ASP A 50 -17.93 -2.53 5.71
CA ASP A 50 -19.23 -1.93 5.97
C ASP A 50 -19.04 -0.51 6.52
N LYS A 51 -18.98 0.48 5.62
CA LYS A 51 -18.67 1.87 5.98
C LYS A 51 -19.68 2.46 6.96
N GLU A 52 -20.96 2.17 6.79
CA GLU A 52 -22.03 2.67 7.66
C GLU A 52 -21.86 2.20 9.12
N LYS A 53 -21.61 0.92 9.31
CA LYS A 53 -21.37 0.36 10.66
C LYS A 53 -20.10 0.94 11.28
N ILE A 54 -19.03 1.09 10.49
CA ILE A 54 -17.77 1.65 10.97
C ILE A 54 -17.98 3.10 11.42
N GLU A 55 -18.63 3.94 10.61
CA GLU A 55 -18.91 5.34 10.97
C GLU A 55 -19.79 5.44 12.20
N PHE A 56 -20.81 4.59 12.33
CA PHE A 56 -21.65 4.53 13.53
C PHE A 56 -20.84 4.26 14.79
N TYR A 57 -19.99 3.23 14.79
CA TYR A 57 -19.17 2.91 15.95
C TYR A 57 -18.08 3.96 16.23
N LEU A 58 -17.51 4.58 15.20
CA LEU A 58 -16.55 5.68 15.37
C LEU A 58 -17.20 6.90 16.01
N LYS A 59 -18.42 7.27 15.59
CA LYS A 59 -19.21 8.36 16.20
C LYS A 59 -19.52 8.08 17.68
N ASN A 60 -19.76 6.82 18.03
CA ASN A 60 -19.99 6.38 19.39
C ASN A 60 -18.70 6.18 20.22
N GLY A 61 -17.55 6.62 19.72
CA GLY A 61 -16.29 6.61 20.47
C GLY A 61 -15.53 5.28 20.43
N ALA A 62 -15.81 4.38 19.50
CA ALA A 62 -15.02 3.15 19.33
C ALA A 62 -13.63 3.49 18.78
N GLN A 63 -12.58 3.02 19.46
CA GLN A 63 -11.21 3.32 19.09
C GLN A 63 -10.66 2.32 18.07
N PRO A 64 -10.27 2.78 16.86
CA PRO A 64 -9.64 1.92 15.88
C PRO A 64 -8.17 1.68 16.24
N SER A 65 -7.70 0.44 16.07
CA SER A 65 -6.27 0.15 16.17
C SER A 65 -5.50 0.86 15.05
N THR A 66 -4.22 1.12 15.25
CA THR A 66 -3.35 1.83 14.29
C THR A 66 -3.35 1.21 12.90
N ARG A 67 -3.43 -0.11 12.81
CA ARG A 67 -3.50 -0.82 11.52
C ARG A 67 -4.85 -0.64 10.84
N VAL A 68 -5.94 -0.73 11.61
CA VAL A 68 -7.30 -0.48 11.10
C VAL A 68 -7.43 0.96 10.63
N ALA A 69 -6.94 1.94 11.38
CA ALA A 69 -6.98 3.35 10.99
C ALA A 69 -6.34 3.58 9.61
N ARG A 70 -5.19 2.95 9.33
CA ARG A 70 -4.55 3.01 8.01
C ARG A 70 -5.40 2.39 6.89
N ILE A 71 -6.05 1.25 7.16
CA ILE A 71 -6.93 0.59 6.19
C ILE A 71 -8.15 1.47 5.92
N LEU A 72 -8.75 2.07 6.94
CA LEU A 72 -9.89 2.97 6.80
C LEU A 72 -9.55 4.21 5.98
N LYS A 73 -8.38 4.82 6.21
CA LYS A 73 -7.87 5.92 5.39
C LYS A 73 -7.71 5.55 3.92
N ALA A 74 -7.10 4.39 3.65
CA ALA A 74 -6.92 3.90 2.29
C ALA A 74 -8.26 3.72 1.55
N ASN A 75 -9.33 3.35 2.28
CA ASN A 75 -10.69 3.17 1.75
C ASN A 75 -11.55 4.45 1.82
N LYS A 76 -10.94 5.61 2.11
CA LYS A 76 -11.62 6.92 2.18
C LYS A 76 -12.78 6.98 3.18
N VAL A 77 -12.70 6.26 4.29
CA VAL A 77 -13.65 6.37 5.40
C VAL A 77 -13.27 7.57 6.26
N LYS A 78 -14.26 8.38 6.64
CA LYS A 78 -14.06 9.56 7.49
C LYS A 78 -13.63 9.13 8.88
N LEU A 79 -12.43 9.51 9.28
CA LEU A 79 -11.92 9.29 10.64
C LEU A 79 -12.11 10.54 11.50
N PRO A 80 -12.53 10.40 12.76
CA PRO A 80 -12.57 11.52 13.69
C PRO A 80 -11.17 12.07 13.98
N ALA A 81 -11.07 13.35 14.31
CA ALA A 81 -9.79 14.05 14.56
C ALA A 81 -8.97 13.48 15.74
N TRP A 82 -9.62 12.80 16.69
CA TRP A 82 -8.95 12.18 17.84
C TRP A 82 -8.21 10.88 17.51
N VAL A 83 -8.42 10.30 16.32
CA VAL A 83 -7.70 9.10 15.89
C VAL A 83 -6.30 9.49 15.43
N LYS A 84 -5.31 9.21 16.27
CA LYS A 84 -3.89 9.49 15.97
C LYS A 84 -3.35 8.46 15.00
N ASP A 85 -2.80 8.93 13.89
CA ASP A 85 -2.03 8.06 13.00
C ASP A 85 -0.66 7.78 13.61
N ALA A 86 -0.37 6.52 13.83
CA ALA A 86 0.99 6.16 14.17
C ALA A 86 1.90 6.36 12.94
N PRO A 87 3.01 7.11 13.09
CA PRO A 87 3.96 7.29 12.01
C PRO A 87 4.47 5.93 11.52
N VAL A 88 4.58 5.77 10.20
CA VAL A 88 5.22 4.59 9.63
C VAL A 88 6.70 4.68 9.97
N LYS A 89 7.15 3.87 10.91
CA LYS A 89 8.58 3.71 11.15
C LYS A 89 9.20 3.08 9.91
N GLN A 90 9.86 3.88 9.09
CA GLN A 90 10.71 3.36 8.04
C GLN A 90 11.91 2.70 8.73
N ALA A 91 11.97 1.39 8.70
CA ALA A 91 13.15 0.67 9.15
C ALA A 91 14.29 1.00 8.18
N LYS A 92 15.22 1.86 8.61
CA LYS A 92 16.48 2.03 7.88
C LYS A 92 17.20 0.68 7.94
N ALA A 93 17.55 0.14 6.79
CA ALA A 93 18.34 -1.08 6.73
C ALA A 93 19.66 -0.86 7.46
N LYS A 94 19.87 -1.56 8.55
CA LYS A 94 21.17 -1.60 9.24
C LYS A 94 22.11 -2.33 8.28
N HIS A 95 23.18 -1.69 7.82
CA HIS A 95 24.18 -2.25 6.90
C HIS A 95 23.75 -2.33 5.41
N ALA A 96 23.17 -1.26 4.88
CA ALA A 96 22.90 -1.15 3.45
C ALA A 96 24.15 -1.43 2.58
N ASP A 97 25.33 -1.05 3.06
CA ASP A 97 26.61 -1.24 2.37
C ASP A 97 27.06 -2.72 2.28
N LYS A 98 26.66 -3.55 3.26
CA LYS A 98 26.96 -5.00 3.23
C LYS A 98 26.06 -5.79 2.30
N LEU A 99 24.83 -5.29 2.05
CA LEU A 99 23.87 -5.93 1.15
C LEU A 99 24.22 -5.71 -0.34
N ARG A 100 25.07 -4.73 -0.65
CA ARG A 100 25.46 -4.39 -2.03
C ARG A 100 26.70 -5.13 -2.54
N LYS A 101 27.33 -5.97 -1.74
CA LYS A 101 28.57 -6.66 -2.13
C LYS A 101 28.46 -7.59 -3.35
N ASN A 102 27.25 -8.00 -3.73
CA ASN A 102 27.00 -8.91 -4.84
C ASN A 102 26.17 -8.30 -5.99
N GLN A 103 26.00 -6.98 -6.03
CA GLN A 103 25.43 -6.35 -7.21
C GLN A 103 26.55 -5.99 -8.18
N PRO A 104 26.41 -6.31 -9.49
CA PRO A 104 27.35 -5.84 -10.49
C PRO A 104 27.43 -4.32 -10.42
N LYS A 105 28.64 -3.79 -10.34
CA LYS A 105 28.91 -2.36 -10.38
C LYS A 105 28.45 -1.87 -11.76
N GLU A 106 27.37 -1.12 -11.80
CA GLU A 106 26.90 -0.41 -12.98
C GLU A 106 27.99 0.59 -13.33
N GLU A 107 28.75 0.30 -14.40
CA GLU A 107 29.77 1.21 -14.93
C GLU A 107 29.05 2.45 -15.46
N ALA A 108 29.43 3.61 -14.90
CA ALA A 108 28.95 4.91 -15.33
C ALA A 108 29.22 5.08 -16.85
N PRO A 109 28.28 5.64 -17.62
CA PRO A 109 28.54 5.95 -19.02
C PRO A 109 29.66 6.98 -19.12
N THR A 110 30.74 6.58 -19.76
CA THR A 110 31.83 7.48 -20.14
C THR A 110 31.29 8.48 -21.14
N GLU A 111 31.29 9.76 -20.79
CA GLU A 111 31.14 10.88 -21.68
C GLU A 111 32.26 10.81 -22.71
N GLU A 112 31.93 10.56 -23.97
CA GLU A 112 32.75 10.95 -25.11
C GLU A 112 32.15 12.20 -25.73
N ALA A 113 32.97 13.24 -25.69
CA ALA A 113 32.73 14.58 -26.22
C ALA A 113 32.73 14.59 -27.76
N PRO A 114 32.17 15.64 -28.36
CA PRO A 114 31.83 15.70 -29.79
C PRO A 114 32.97 16.14 -30.67
N THR A 115 33.05 15.55 -31.85
CA THR A 115 33.88 16.12 -32.92
C THR A 115 33.08 16.25 -34.22
N GLU A 116 32.85 17.48 -34.56
CA GLU A 116 32.68 18.18 -35.81
C GLU A 116 32.30 17.45 -37.10
N ALA A 117 31.29 18.08 -37.71
CA ALA A 117 30.88 18.02 -39.10
C ALA A 117 32.05 18.39 -40.10
N PRO A 118 31.95 18.30 -41.43
CA PRO A 118 30.87 18.86 -42.23
C PRO A 118 30.49 18.15 -43.56
N ALA A 119 29.30 18.55 -44.01
CA ALA A 119 28.91 18.95 -45.37
C ALA A 119 28.81 17.98 -46.56
N GLU A 120 27.73 18.20 -47.23
CA GLU A 120 27.41 18.20 -48.67
C GLU A 120 26.83 16.88 -49.22
N GLU A 121 25.78 16.85 -49.81
CA GLU A 121 25.00 17.43 -50.87
C GLU A 121 23.74 16.58 -51.17
N THR A 122 22.68 17.28 -51.42
CA THR A 122 21.48 16.83 -52.15
C THR A 122 21.83 16.63 -53.64
N PRO A 123 20.98 16.11 -54.56
CA PRO A 123 19.53 16.16 -54.57
C PRO A 123 18.80 14.95 -55.24
N ALA A 124 17.49 15.01 -55.15
CA ALA A 124 16.49 14.84 -56.21
C ALA A 124 16.01 13.44 -56.65
N GLU A 125 14.76 13.47 -56.80
CA GLU A 125 13.78 12.96 -57.76
C GLU A 125 13.24 11.54 -57.48
N GLU A 126 12.04 11.47 -57.37
CA GLU A 126 10.80 11.61 -58.12
C GLU A 126 10.04 10.27 -58.22
N ASN A 127 8.77 10.43 -58.07
CA ASN A 127 7.69 9.74 -58.77
C ASN A 127 7.13 8.41 -58.23
N THR A 128 5.95 8.56 -57.85
CA THR A 128 4.61 8.38 -58.50
C THR A 128 3.97 7.01 -58.37
N THR A 129 2.75 7.18 -57.99
CA THR A 129 1.51 6.48 -58.42
C THR A 129 1.26 5.07 -57.88
N ALA A 130 0.19 5.00 -57.13
CA ALA A 130 -1.19 4.70 -57.51
C ALA A 130 -1.58 3.21 -57.38
N GLU A 131 -2.69 3.08 -56.71
CA GLU A 131 -3.89 2.30 -57.00
C GLU A 131 -3.79 0.79 -57.09
N ALA A 132 -4.46 0.19 -56.18
CA ALA A 132 -5.68 -0.58 -56.35
C ALA A 132 -6.17 -1.06 -54.99
#